data_76650e347145d23a5254fa8c8f79ba04
#
_entry.id   76650e347145d23a5254fa8c8f79ba04
#
_cell.length_a   1.000
_cell.length_b   1.000
_cell.length_c   1.000
_cell.angle_alpha   90.00
_cell.angle_beta   90.00
_cell.angle_gamma   90.00
#
_symmetry.space_group_name_H-M   'P 1'
#
loop_
_entity.id
_entity.type
_entity.pdbx_description
1 polymer ?
#
loop_
_entity_poly.entity_id
_entity_poly.type
_entity_poly.pdbx_seq_one_letter_code
_entity_poly.pdbx_strand_id
1 'polypeptide(L)'
;MKICILVCIAIIGTAGCSLIDVNKVKGSGVVKTEKRSLAQYTALDVSCPASLEVHLQEQETLEISGDDNLVPLITTEVKNNTLYIRSTKEIAPREKLRISLSNPDLASFSFRGAGDANVSNIKNDRIEIVLSGAGELTASGETKEASITLSGAGSVDAKNLLAAKAKADSTGVGSLDVYATEQLEAKATGIGEINYYGNPKIVKKDASGIGSINQR
;
A
#
# COMPACT_ATOMS: atom_id res chain seq x y z
N MET A 1 63.35 20.01 -37.70
CA MET A 1 62.17 20.60 -36.98
C MET A 1 61.21 19.44 -36.76
N LYS A 2 61.32 18.78 -35.58
CA LYS A 2 60.47 17.60 -35.22
C LYS A 2 59.44 18.08 -34.24
N ILE A 3 58.17 17.98 -34.63
CA ILE A 3 57.03 18.32 -33.83
C ILE A 3 56.63 17.05 -33.02
N CYS A 4 56.80 17.10 -31.71
CA CYS A 4 56.25 16.10 -30.78
C CYS A 4 54.80 16.45 -30.48
N ILE A 5 53.90 15.61 -30.88
CA ILE A 5 52.46 15.67 -30.50
C ILE A 5 52.31 14.90 -29.18
N LEU A 6 52.03 15.62 -28.13
CA LEU A 6 51.70 15.06 -26.80
C LEU A 6 50.21 14.71 -26.81
N VAL A 7 49.88 13.42 -26.77
CA VAL A 7 48.52 12.94 -26.59
C VAL A 7 48.22 12.86 -25.09
N CYS A 8 47.44 13.79 -24.57
CA CYS A 8 46.88 13.70 -23.22
C CYS A 8 45.68 12.77 -23.22
N ILE A 9 45.84 11.55 -22.69
CA ILE A 9 44.73 10.65 -22.39
C ILE A 9 44.10 11.12 -21.07
N ALA A 10 42.91 11.72 -21.19
CA ALA A 10 42.11 12.02 -20.00
C ALA A 10 41.39 10.73 -19.55
N ILE A 11 41.84 10.17 -18.43
CA ILE A 11 41.16 9.08 -17.74
C ILE A 11 39.98 9.69 -17.00
N ILE A 12 38.78 9.56 -17.55
CA ILE A 12 37.50 9.88 -16.85
C ILE A 12 37.24 8.75 -15.87
N GLY A 13 37.68 8.93 -14.63
CA GLY A 13 37.30 8.06 -13.53
C GLY A 13 35.81 8.24 -13.23
N THR A 14 34.99 7.27 -13.58
CA THR A 14 33.60 7.17 -13.10
C THR A 14 33.64 6.81 -11.62
N ALA A 15 33.71 7.81 -10.74
CA ALA A 15 33.42 7.63 -9.33
C ALA A 15 31.94 7.26 -9.19
N GLY A 16 31.64 5.99 -9.14
CA GLY A 16 30.34 5.48 -8.75
C GLY A 16 30.08 5.93 -7.31
N CYS A 17 29.33 7.02 -7.16
CA CYS A 17 28.81 7.46 -5.88
C CYS A 17 27.77 6.43 -5.42
N SER A 18 28.21 5.37 -4.74
CA SER A 18 27.31 4.58 -3.91
C SER A 18 26.94 5.47 -2.72
N LEU A 19 25.81 6.15 -2.80
CA LEU A 19 25.20 6.80 -1.65
C LEU A 19 24.86 5.66 -0.66
N ILE A 20 25.78 5.36 0.24
CA ILE A 20 25.50 4.52 1.39
C ILE A 20 24.52 5.35 2.22
N ASP A 21 23.26 4.92 2.23
CA ASP A 21 22.22 5.50 3.06
C ASP A 21 22.52 5.16 4.52
N VAL A 22 23.32 6.04 5.16
CA VAL A 22 23.98 5.82 6.45
C VAL A 22 22.99 5.82 7.61
N ASN A 23 21.70 6.09 7.33
CA ASN A 23 20.70 6.37 8.37
C ASN A 23 19.69 5.24 8.63
N LYS A 24 19.68 4.18 7.81
CA LYS A 24 18.72 3.07 7.96
C LYS A 24 19.21 2.02 8.95
N VAL A 25 18.36 1.63 9.88
CA VAL A 25 18.65 0.50 10.78
C VAL A 25 18.52 -0.79 10.01
N LYS A 26 19.63 -1.51 9.83
CA LYS A 26 19.63 -2.82 9.13
C LYS A 26 19.10 -3.91 10.03
N GLY A 27 18.31 -4.81 9.47
CA GLY A 27 17.83 -6.01 10.14
C GLY A 27 18.97 -6.96 10.54
N SER A 28 18.79 -7.67 11.64
CA SER A 28 19.74 -8.65 12.17
C SER A 28 19.77 -9.96 11.36
N GLY A 29 18.65 -10.31 10.73
CA GLY A 29 18.42 -11.61 10.10
C GLY A 29 17.90 -12.67 11.10
N VAL A 30 17.60 -12.28 12.35
CA VAL A 30 17.00 -13.18 13.35
C VAL A 30 15.52 -12.81 13.50
N VAL A 31 14.62 -13.75 13.21
CA VAL A 31 13.19 -13.50 13.28
C VAL A 31 12.69 -13.48 14.72
N LYS A 32 11.91 -12.47 15.06
CA LYS A 32 11.11 -12.37 16.28
C LYS A 32 9.65 -12.09 15.93
N THR A 33 8.74 -12.70 16.68
CA THR A 33 7.32 -12.44 16.58
C THR A 33 6.81 -11.85 17.89
N GLU A 34 5.99 -10.82 17.81
CA GLU A 34 5.41 -10.13 18.95
C GLU A 34 3.90 -9.93 18.75
N LYS A 35 3.12 -10.35 19.76
CA LYS A 35 1.67 -10.10 19.80
C LYS A 35 1.40 -8.85 20.64
N ARG A 36 0.48 -8.01 20.18
CA ARG A 36 0.12 -6.77 20.86
C ARG A 36 -1.37 -6.70 21.11
N SER A 37 -1.73 -6.27 22.31
CA SER A 37 -3.11 -5.94 22.65
C SER A 37 -3.37 -4.48 22.29
N LEU A 38 -4.54 -4.21 21.74
CA LEU A 38 -4.92 -2.87 21.28
C LEU A 38 -6.24 -2.44 21.94
N ALA A 39 -6.47 -1.15 22.00
CA ALA A 39 -7.80 -0.60 22.20
C ALA A 39 -8.62 -0.72 20.91
N GLN A 40 -9.93 -0.62 20.98
CA GLN A 40 -10.81 -0.65 19.80
C GLN A 40 -10.50 0.49 18.82
N TYR A 41 -10.59 0.19 17.53
CA TYR A 41 -10.39 1.14 16.44
C TYR A 41 -11.25 0.72 15.23
N THR A 42 -11.57 1.66 14.36
CA THR A 42 -12.29 1.39 13.10
C THR A 42 -11.50 1.86 11.88
N ALA A 43 -10.35 2.46 12.08
CA ALA A 43 -9.45 2.88 11.00
C ALA A 43 -8.03 2.38 11.25
N LEU A 44 -7.34 1.98 10.19
CA LEU A 44 -5.95 1.52 10.21
C LEU A 44 -5.08 2.36 9.27
N ASP A 45 -3.99 2.88 9.80
CA ASP A 45 -3.01 3.68 9.07
C ASP A 45 -1.61 3.08 9.25
N VAL A 46 -1.06 2.54 8.18
CA VAL A 46 0.27 1.91 8.18
C VAL A 46 1.24 2.71 7.33
N SER A 47 2.35 3.14 7.92
CA SER A 47 3.39 3.94 7.25
C SER A 47 4.79 3.39 7.47
N CYS A 48 4.96 2.07 7.41
CA CYS A 48 6.26 1.41 7.42
C CYS A 48 6.35 0.37 6.29
N PRO A 49 7.55 0.00 5.84
CA PRO A 49 7.69 -1.07 4.85
C PRO A 49 7.32 -2.40 5.48
N ALA A 50 6.25 -3.04 5.00
CA ALA A 50 5.73 -4.29 5.55
C ALA A 50 4.91 -5.07 4.53
N SER A 51 4.75 -6.37 4.80
CA SER A 51 3.70 -7.20 4.23
C SER A 51 2.54 -7.28 5.21
N LEU A 52 1.35 -6.89 4.78
CA LEU A 52 0.17 -6.75 5.62
C LEU A 52 -0.87 -7.83 5.30
N GLU A 53 -1.34 -8.51 6.33
CA GLU A 53 -2.51 -9.40 6.26
C GLU A 53 -3.58 -8.86 7.21
N VAL A 54 -4.65 -8.34 6.64
CA VAL A 54 -5.76 -7.72 7.36
C VAL A 54 -7.02 -8.54 7.15
N HIS A 55 -7.55 -9.12 8.23
CA HIS A 55 -8.75 -9.94 8.17
C HIS A 55 -9.89 -9.29 8.95
N LEU A 56 -11.04 -9.06 8.31
CA LEU A 56 -12.21 -8.60 9.02
C LEU A 56 -12.93 -9.79 9.64
N GLN A 57 -12.55 -10.12 10.88
CA GLN A 57 -13.06 -11.27 11.65
C GLN A 57 -13.45 -10.82 13.06
N GLU A 58 -14.21 -11.65 13.76
CA GLU A 58 -14.79 -11.34 15.08
C GLU A 58 -13.76 -11.13 16.21
N GLN A 59 -12.56 -11.71 16.09
CA GLN A 59 -11.54 -11.59 17.11
C GLN A 59 -10.47 -10.58 16.73
N GLU A 60 -10.29 -9.54 17.55
CA GLU A 60 -9.20 -8.58 17.38
C GLU A 60 -7.84 -9.21 17.73
N THR A 61 -6.92 -9.15 16.82
CA THR A 61 -5.53 -9.61 17.00
C THR A 61 -4.56 -8.68 16.29
N LEU A 62 -3.34 -8.56 16.83
CA LEU A 62 -2.20 -7.97 16.13
C LEU A 62 -0.94 -8.78 16.41
N GLU A 63 -0.30 -9.23 15.35
CA GLU A 63 0.99 -9.90 15.39
C GLU A 63 1.96 -9.22 14.43
N ILE A 64 3.17 -8.93 14.91
CA ILE A 64 4.26 -8.33 14.14
C ILE A 64 5.44 -9.29 14.16
N SER A 65 5.92 -9.69 12.99
CA SER A 65 7.03 -10.62 12.80
C SER A 65 8.07 -10.05 11.85
N GLY A 66 9.34 -10.14 12.20
CA GLY A 66 10.46 -9.64 11.41
C GLY A 66 11.77 -9.71 12.18
N ASP A 67 12.79 -8.98 11.73
CA ASP A 67 14.07 -8.91 12.43
C ASP A 67 13.91 -8.47 13.90
N ASP A 68 14.53 -9.18 14.83
CA ASP A 68 14.38 -8.98 16.28
C ASP A 68 14.79 -7.56 16.75
N ASN A 69 15.73 -6.94 16.05
CA ASN A 69 16.19 -5.58 16.31
C ASN A 69 15.30 -4.51 15.65
N LEU A 70 14.43 -4.89 14.68
CA LEU A 70 13.53 -3.96 14.01
C LEU A 70 12.11 -4.00 14.61
N VAL A 71 11.61 -5.14 15.06
CA VAL A 71 10.28 -5.28 15.68
C VAL A 71 10.05 -4.25 16.82
N PRO A 72 11.02 -3.97 17.72
CA PRO A 72 10.85 -2.94 18.75
C PRO A 72 10.76 -1.51 18.24
N LEU A 73 11.19 -1.25 16.99
CA LEU A 73 11.11 0.06 16.35
C LEU A 73 9.73 0.33 15.72
N ILE A 74 8.90 -0.71 15.59
CA ILE A 74 7.53 -0.58 15.09
C ILE A 74 6.63 -0.19 16.25
N THR A 75 6.07 1.00 16.19
CA THR A 75 5.09 1.51 17.17
C THR A 75 3.67 1.21 16.71
N THR A 76 2.80 0.96 17.68
CA THR A 76 1.37 0.77 17.50
C THR A 76 0.63 1.66 18.50
N GLU A 77 -0.13 2.61 18.00
CA GLU A 77 -0.86 3.58 18.81
C GLU A 77 -2.29 3.73 18.29
N VAL A 78 -3.28 3.62 19.19
CA VAL A 78 -4.67 3.93 18.85
C VAL A 78 -4.97 5.35 19.31
N LYS A 79 -5.33 6.22 18.37
CA LYS A 79 -5.70 7.61 18.62
C LYS A 79 -6.87 8.02 17.72
N ASN A 80 -7.88 8.66 18.29
CA ASN A 80 -9.08 9.07 17.55
C ASN A 80 -9.67 7.94 16.72
N ASN A 81 -9.81 6.75 17.32
CA ASN A 81 -10.37 5.56 16.68
C ASN A 81 -9.56 5.01 15.49
N THR A 82 -8.31 5.45 15.33
CA THR A 82 -7.37 5.00 14.30
C THR A 82 -6.17 4.31 14.93
N LEU A 83 -5.89 3.08 14.49
CA LEU A 83 -4.64 2.39 14.79
C LEU A 83 -3.56 2.89 13.83
N TYR A 84 -2.53 3.50 14.41
CA TYR A 84 -1.32 3.91 13.68
C TYR A 84 -0.22 2.87 13.87
N ILE A 85 0.30 2.32 12.77
CA ILE A 85 1.47 1.44 12.77
C ILE A 85 2.59 2.15 12.02
N ARG A 86 3.67 2.47 12.71
CA ARG A 86 4.77 3.28 12.20
C ARG A 86 6.12 2.76 12.64
N SER A 87 7.16 3.04 11.88
CA SER A 87 8.53 2.85 12.33
C SER A 87 9.07 4.16 12.93
N THR A 88 9.72 4.08 14.08
CA THR A 88 10.37 5.24 14.73
C THR A 88 11.66 5.68 14.03
N LYS A 89 12.23 4.83 13.17
CA LYS A 89 13.43 5.08 12.37
C LYS A 89 13.24 4.52 10.96
N GLU A 90 14.00 5.01 10.01
CA GLU A 90 14.12 4.32 8.73
C GLU A 90 14.75 2.94 8.92
N ILE A 91 14.12 1.91 8.39
CA ILE A 91 14.53 0.52 8.52
C ILE A 91 14.86 -0.10 7.17
N ALA A 92 15.82 -1.03 7.16
CA ALA A 92 16.17 -1.87 6.03
C ALA A 92 16.11 -3.33 6.47
N PRO A 93 14.93 -3.96 6.41
CA PRO A 93 14.74 -5.34 6.86
C PRO A 93 15.59 -6.32 6.04
N ARG A 94 16.15 -7.33 6.72
CA ARG A 94 16.71 -8.54 6.09
C ARG A 94 15.64 -9.60 5.97
N GLU A 95 14.88 -9.79 7.04
CA GLU A 95 13.71 -10.64 7.06
C GLU A 95 12.45 -9.79 6.82
N LYS A 96 11.54 -10.28 5.97
CA LYS A 96 10.31 -9.55 5.61
C LYS A 96 9.52 -9.19 6.86
N LEU A 97 9.32 -7.90 7.11
CA LEU A 97 8.43 -7.44 8.18
C LEU A 97 6.99 -7.80 7.80
N ARG A 98 6.37 -8.67 8.58
CA ARG A 98 4.98 -9.10 8.41
C ARG A 98 4.14 -8.55 9.55
N ILE A 99 2.98 -8.02 9.21
CA ILE A 99 2.01 -7.54 10.17
C ILE A 99 0.69 -8.22 9.84
N SER A 100 0.21 -9.06 10.74
CA SER A 100 -1.07 -9.73 10.64
C SER A 100 -2.00 -9.17 11.69
N LEU A 101 -3.18 -8.75 11.28
CA LEU A 101 -4.19 -8.21 12.19
C LEU A 101 -5.60 -8.63 11.79
N SER A 102 -6.48 -8.71 12.78
CA SER A 102 -7.91 -8.94 12.60
C SER A 102 -8.69 -7.83 13.30
N ASN A 103 -9.72 -7.32 12.63
CA ASN A 103 -10.65 -6.34 13.21
C ASN A 103 -11.99 -6.42 12.47
N PRO A 104 -13.11 -6.75 13.15
CA PRO A 104 -14.42 -6.88 12.50
C PRO A 104 -14.99 -5.53 12.04
N ASP A 105 -14.64 -4.44 12.72
CA ASP A 105 -15.26 -3.12 12.55
C ASP A 105 -14.43 -2.16 11.68
N LEU A 106 -13.47 -2.68 10.90
CA LEU A 106 -12.61 -1.83 10.09
C LEU A 106 -13.41 -1.19 8.95
N ALA A 107 -13.47 0.14 8.96
CA ALA A 107 -14.15 0.97 7.95
C ALA A 107 -13.17 1.77 7.08
N SER A 108 -11.92 1.94 7.49
CA SER A 108 -10.89 2.64 6.70
C SER A 108 -9.53 1.98 6.84
N PHE A 109 -8.86 1.78 5.70
CA PHE A 109 -7.50 1.25 5.63
C PHE A 109 -6.62 2.14 4.74
N SER A 110 -5.54 2.65 5.28
CA SER A 110 -4.54 3.46 4.58
C SER A 110 -3.16 2.82 4.66
N PHE A 111 -2.56 2.52 3.50
CA PHE A 111 -1.20 2.02 3.41
C PHE A 111 -0.30 3.02 2.67
N ARG A 112 0.67 3.57 3.41
CA ARG A 112 1.67 4.54 2.94
C ARG A 112 3.09 3.98 2.93
N GLY A 113 3.24 2.71 3.22
CA GLY A 113 4.52 2.00 3.21
C GLY A 113 4.93 1.50 1.83
N ALA A 114 5.97 0.67 1.82
CA ALA A 114 6.36 -0.12 0.67
C ALA A 114 6.15 -1.60 0.97
N GLY A 115 5.55 -2.35 0.06
CA GLY A 115 5.27 -3.78 0.22
C GLY A 115 3.83 -4.11 -0.19
N ASP A 116 3.39 -5.30 0.22
CA ASP A 116 2.10 -5.84 -0.21
C ASP A 116 1.10 -5.80 0.94
N ALA A 117 -0.17 -5.56 0.63
CA ALA A 117 -1.26 -5.59 1.59
C ALA A 117 -2.41 -6.44 1.08
N ASN A 118 -2.94 -7.31 1.93
CA ASN A 118 -4.11 -8.11 1.65
C ASN A 118 -5.20 -7.81 2.69
N VAL A 119 -6.35 -7.32 2.25
CA VAL A 119 -7.52 -7.04 3.10
C VAL A 119 -8.63 -7.99 2.71
N SER A 120 -8.98 -8.89 3.59
CA SER A 120 -9.92 -9.97 3.29
C SER A 120 -11.08 -10.08 4.27
N ASN A 121 -12.12 -10.79 3.85
CA ASN A 121 -13.36 -11.01 4.61
C ASN A 121 -14.10 -9.71 4.94
N ILE A 122 -13.99 -8.70 4.07
CA ILE A 122 -14.74 -7.46 4.23
C ILE A 122 -16.24 -7.79 4.20
N LYS A 123 -16.95 -7.38 5.26
CA LYS A 123 -18.40 -7.54 5.35
C LYS A 123 -18.95 -6.39 6.18
N ASN A 124 -19.18 -5.26 5.53
CA ASN A 124 -19.63 -4.03 6.17
C ASN A 124 -20.51 -3.20 5.22
N ASP A 125 -21.01 -2.07 5.72
CA ASP A 125 -21.78 -1.14 4.90
C ASP A 125 -20.91 -0.21 4.08
N ARG A 126 -19.70 0.08 4.57
CA ARG A 126 -18.77 1.01 3.90
C ARG A 126 -17.33 0.69 4.24
N ILE A 127 -16.47 0.76 3.23
CA ILE A 127 -15.02 0.71 3.41
C ILE A 127 -14.31 1.75 2.56
N GLU A 128 -13.30 2.38 3.14
CA GLU A 128 -12.37 3.25 2.46
C GLU A 128 -10.99 2.58 2.42
N ILE A 129 -10.39 2.50 1.24
CA ILE A 129 -9.06 1.90 1.03
C ILE A 129 -8.18 2.89 0.28
N VAL A 130 -7.02 3.21 0.86
CA VAL A 130 -6.06 4.16 0.29
C VAL A 130 -4.69 3.52 0.17
N LEU A 131 -4.19 3.40 -1.05
CA LEU A 131 -2.78 3.08 -1.31
C LEU A 131 -2.06 4.34 -1.81
N SER A 132 -1.20 4.89 -0.98
CA SER A 132 -0.32 6.02 -1.34
C SER A 132 1.17 5.67 -1.25
N GLY A 133 1.47 4.42 -0.95
CA GLY A 133 2.82 3.84 -0.94
C GLY A 133 3.24 3.25 -2.28
N ALA A 134 4.12 2.25 -2.21
CA ALA A 134 4.58 1.50 -3.38
C ALA A 134 4.36 0.00 -3.15
N GLY A 135 3.70 -0.70 -4.07
CA GLY A 135 3.44 -2.13 -3.98
C GLY A 135 2.06 -2.54 -4.46
N GLU A 136 1.60 -3.69 -4.00
CA GLU A 136 0.31 -4.25 -4.37
C GLU A 136 -0.64 -4.31 -3.17
N LEU A 137 -1.90 -3.93 -3.41
CA LEU A 137 -2.96 -4.08 -2.42
C LEU A 137 -4.07 -4.93 -3.02
N THR A 138 -4.44 -6.01 -2.34
CA THR A 138 -5.61 -6.81 -2.70
C THR A 138 -6.72 -6.61 -1.68
N ALA A 139 -7.98 -6.54 -2.15
CA ALA A 139 -9.14 -6.44 -1.28
C ALA A 139 -10.24 -7.41 -1.73
N SER A 140 -10.88 -8.09 -0.76
CA SER A 140 -11.92 -9.07 -1.04
C SER A 140 -13.00 -9.11 0.03
N GLY A 141 -14.23 -9.43 -0.40
CA GLY A 141 -15.41 -9.52 0.45
C GLY A 141 -16.62 -8.82 -0.14
N GLU A 142 -17.49 -8.30 0.70
CA GLU A 142 -18.74 -7.64 0.30
C GLU A 142 -18.94 -6.34 1.07
N THR A 143 -19.41 -5.30 0.39
CA THR A 143 -19.77 -4.02 1.03
C THR A 143 -20.88 -3.31 0.24
N LYS A 144 -21.61 -2.40 0.88
CA LYS A 144 -22.55 -1.55 0.13
C LYS A 144 -21.83 -0.44 -0.63
N GLU A 145 -20.83 0.18 0.02
CA GLU A 145 -20.08 1.29 -0.56
C GLU A 145 -18.56 1.08 -0.39
N ALA A 146 -17.83 1.08 -1.49
CA ALA A 146 -16.36 1.06 -1.51
C ALA A 146 -15.83 2.38 -2.05
N SER A 147 -14.88 3.00 -1.33
CA SER A 147 -14.09 4.14 -1.81
C SER A 147 -12.63 3.71 -1.89
N ILE A 148 -12.06 3.67 -3.08
CA ILE A 148 -10.71 3.15 -3.31
C ILE A 148 -9.86 4.20 -4.00
N THR A 149 -8.72 4.53 -3.39
CA THR A 149 -7.81 5.57 -3.90
C THR A 149 -6.41 4.99 -4.10
N LEU A 150 -5.88 5.15 -5.31
CA LEU A 150 -4.48 4.90 -5.65
C LEU A 150 -3.79 6.23 -5.95
N SER A 151 -2.91 6.68 -5.07
CA SER A 151 -2.08 7.88 -5.26
C SER A 151 -0.58 7.60 -5.30
N GLY A 152 -0.18 6.36 -5.02
CA GLY A 152 1.20 5.89 -5.03
C GLY A 152 1.65 5.31 -6.37
N ALA A 153 2.64 4.43 -6.30
CA ALA A 153 3.14 3.64 -7.43
C ALA A 153 2.89 2.16 -7.17
N GLY A 154 2.02 1.52 -7.94
CA GLY A 154 1.68 0.11 -7.73
C GLY A 154 0.30 -0.25 -8.26
N SER A 155 -0.31 -1.26 -7.66
CA SER A 155 -1.62 -1.76 -8.08
C SER A 155 -2.56 -1.98 -6.90
N VAL A 156 -3.85 -1.77 -7.17
CA VAL A 156 -4.93 -2.16 -6.25
C VAL A 156 -5.86 -3.11 -6.98
N ASP A 157 -5.90 -4.37 -6.53
CA ASP A 157 -6.85 -5.37 -7.03
C ASP A 157 -8.02 -5.53 -6.03
N ALA A 158 -9.11 -4.86 -6.30
CA ALA A 158 -10.36 -4.95 -5.55
C ALA A 158 -11.51 -5.54 -6.40
N LYS A 159 -11.21 -6.29 -7.49
CA LYS A 159 -12.24 -6.94 -8.29
C LYS A 159 -13.03 -8.01 -7.53
N ASN A 160 -12.46 -8.55 -6.43
CA ASN A 160 -13.11 -9.52 -5.55
C ASN A 160 -13.78 -8.85 -4.33
N LEU A 161 -13.78 -7.53 -4.24
CA LEU A 161 -14.58 -6.77 -3.28
C LEU A 161 -15.91 -6.38 -3.94
N LEU A 162 -16.93 -7.17 -3.68
CA LEU A 162 -18.25 -6.99 -4.28
C LEU A 162 -18.95 -5.80 -3.66
N ALA A 163 -18.98 -4.68 -4.36
CA ALA A 163 -19.61 -3.46 -3.89
C ALA A 163 -20.91 -3.17 -4.67
N ALA A 164 -21.94 -2.65 -4.00
CA ALA A 164 -23.09 -2.11 -4.70
C ALA A 164 -22.72 -0.79 -5.38
N LYS A 165 -22.05 0.09 -4.65
CA LYS A 165 -21.51 1.37 -5.18
C LYS A 165 -20.01 1.41 -4.99
N ALA A 166 -19.27 1.81 -6.02
CA ALA A 166 -17.84 2.00 -5.96
C ALA A 166 -17.43 3.40 -6.42
N LYS A 167 -16.50 4.00 -5.68
CA LYS A 167 -15.75 5.18 -6.07
C LYS A 167 -14.28 4.78 -6.22
N ALA A 168 -13.69 5.06 -7.39
CA ALA A 168 -12.33 4.67 -7.74
C ALA A 168 -11.56 5.91 -8.21
N ASP A 169 -10.59 6.37 -7.41
CA ASP A 169 -9.74 7.52 -7.71
C ASP A 169 -8.29 7.06 -7.94
N SER A 170 -7.76 7.25 -9.15
CA SER A 170 -6.36 6.99 -9.47
C SER A 170 -5.65 8.28 -9.88
N THR A 171 -4.76 8.76 -9.02
CA THR A 171 -3.87 9.90 -9.26
C THR A 171 -2.39 9.47 -9.36
N GLY A 172 -2.12 8.20 -9.08
CA GLY A 172 -0.79 7.60 -9.06
C GLY A 172 -0.35 7.02 -10.39
N VAL A 173 0.58 6.06 -10.31
CA VAL A 173 1.10 5.30 -11.44
C VAL A 173 0.79 3.82 -11.21
N GLY A 174 0.05 3.19 -12.13
CA GLY A 174 -0.29 1.77 -12.04
C GLY A 174 -1.74 1.46 -12.35
N SER A 175 -2.27 0.38 -11.78
CA SER A 175 -3.62 -0.12 -12.07
C SER A 175 -4.50 -0.14 -10.83
N LEU A 176 -5.80 0.12 -11.05
CA LEU A 176 -6.83 0.04 -10.02
C LEU A 176 -8.00 -0.77 -10.55
N ASP A 177 -8.20 -1.97 -10.03
CA ASP A 177 -9.30 -2.87 -10.39
C ASP A 177 -10.40 -2.81 -9.32
N VAL A 178 -11.65 -2.53 -9.74
CA VAL A 178 -12.78 -2.40 -8.83
C VAL A 178 -14.02 -3.14 -9.34
N TYR A 179 -14.92 -3.51 -8.43
CA TYR A 179 -16.20 -4.14 -8.75
C TYR A 179 -17.38 -3.27 -8.30
N ALA A 180 -18.40 -3.14 -9.15
CA ALA A 180 -19.64 -2.44 -8.79
C ALA A 180 -20.86 -3.07 -9.48
N THR A 181 -22.02 -3.06 -8.79
CA THR A 181 -23.27 -3.58 -9.36
C THR A 181 -24.32 -2.50 -9.64
N GLU A 182 -24.32 -1.40 -8.89
CA GLU A 182 -25.33 -0.35 -9.02
C GLU A 182 -24.73 0.95 -9.58
N GLN A 183 -23.64 1.43 -8.99
CA GLN A 183 -23.04 2.72 -9.35
C GLN A 183 -21.53 2.66 -9.30
N LEU A 184 -20.91 3.20 -10.34
CA LEU A 184 -19.46 3.46 -10.39
C LEU A 184 -19.22 4.94 -10.63
N GLU A 185 -18.32 5.53 -9.82
CA GLU A 185 -17.66 6.81 -10.09
C GLU A 185 -16.16 6.55 -10.18
N ALA A 186 -15.58 6.71 -11.36
CA ALA A 186 -14.16 6.43 -11.61
C ALA A 186 -13.46 7.67 -12.15
N LYS A 187 -12.35 8.04 -11.49
CA LYS A 187 -11.53 9.18 -11.85
C LYS A 187 -10.07 8.79 -12.03
N ALA A 188 -9.52 8.97 -13.23
CA ALA A 188 -8.14 8.69 -13.57
C ALA A 188 -7.43 9.99 -14.02
N THR A 189 -6.55 10.52 -13.15
CA THR A 189 -5.75 11.71 -13.46
C THR A 189 -4.25 11.42 -13.48
N GLY A 190 -3.84 10.18 -13.14
CA GLY A 190 -2.47 9.71 -13.13
C GLY A 190 -2.02 9.07 -14.45
N ILE A 191 -1.02 8.19 -14.34
CA ILE A 191 -0.49 7.37 -15.43
C ILE A 191 -0.84 5.91 -15.15
N GLY A 192 -1.86 5.38 -15.81
CA GLY A 192 -2.28 4.00 -15.58
C GLY A 192 -3.73 3.75 -15.98
N GLU A 193 -4.31 2.71 -15.42
CA GLU A 193 -5.66 2.32 -15.77
C GLU A 193 -6.55 2.05 -14.55
N ILE A 194 -7.85 2.35 -14.71
CA ILE A 194 -8.88 1.85 -13.85
C ILE A 194 -9.68 0.82 -14.66
N ASN A 195 -9.71 -0.43 -14.18
CA ASN A 195 -10.56 -1.46 -14.74
C ASN A 195 -11.72 -1.70 -13.79
N TYR A 196 -12.94 -1.73 -14.31
CA TYR A 196 -14.10 -2.05 -13.50
C TYR A 196 -14.82 -3.28 -14.00
N TYR A 197 -15.28 -4.05 -13.04
CA TYR A 197 -15.98 -5.31 -13.18
C TYR A 197 -17.44 -5.16 -12.70
N GLY A 198 -18.27 -6.12 -13.03
CA GLY A 198 -19.69 -6.05 -12.78
C GLY A 198 -20.43 -5.31 -13.89
N ASN A 199 -21.67 -4.97 -13.64
CA ASN A 199 -22.52 -4.28 -14.62
C ASN A 199 -23.30 -3.14 -13.94
N PRO A 200 -22.61 -2.08 -13.47
CA PRO A 200 -23.26 -0.98 -12.77
C PRO A 200 -24.24 -0.23 -13.67
N LYS A 201 -25.43 0.08 -13.14
CA LYS A 201 -26.50 0.80 -13.86
C LYS A 201 -26.13 2.26 -14.14
N ILE A 202 -25.32 2.85 -13.28
CA ILE A 202 -24.85 4.25 -13.37
C ILE A 202 -23.33 4.24 -13.41
N VAL A 203 -22.75 4.80 -14.46
CA VAL A 203 -21.29 4.91 -14.62
C VAL A 203 -20.94 6.36 -14.91
N LYS A 204 -20.10 6.95 -14.04
CA LYS A 204 -19.48 8.25 -14.24
C LYS A 204 -17.97 8.05 -14.39
N LYS A 205 -17.42 8.51 -15.51
CA LYS A 205 -15.98 8.39 -15.80
C LYS A 205 -15.39 9.78 -16.03
N ASP A 206 -14.25 10.05 -15.40
CA ASP A 206 -13.43 11.24 -15.64
C ASP A 206 -11.97 10.76 -15.84
N ALA A 207 -11.49 10.84 -17.06
CA ALA A 207 -10.11 10.50 -17.42
C ALA A 207 -9.44 11.74 -18.00
N SER A 208 -8.54 12.35 -17.23
CA SER A 208 -7.85 13.61 -17.60
C SER A 208 -6.32 13.51 -17.56
N GLY A 209 -5.76 12.31 -17.46
CA GLY A 209 -4.31 12.03 -17.48
C GLY A 209 -3.87 11.19 -18.68
N ILE A 210 -2.74 10.51 -18.54
CA ILE A 210 -2.28 9.45 -19.45
C ILE A 210 -2.81 8.12 -18.91
N GLY A 211 -4.12 7.98 -18.84
CA GLY A 211 -4.77 6.80 -18.31
C GLY A 211 -6.07 6.47 -19.00
N SER A 212 -6.62 5.32 -18.69
CA SER A 212 -7.87 4.83 -19.25
C SER A 212 -8.80 4.25 -18.19
N ILE A 213 -10.10 4.24 -18.47
CA ILE A 213 -11.12 3.63 -17.62
C ILE A 213 -11.89 2.62 -18.46
N ASN A 214 -11.67 1.34 -18.21
CA ASN A 214 -12.13 0.22 -19.02
C ASN A 214 -13.12 -0.66 -18.27
N GLN A 215 -14.13 -1.16 -18.94
CA GLN A 215 -14.98 -2.26 -18.47
C GLN A 215 -14.36 -3.60 -18.85
N ARG A 216 -14.36 -4.55 -17.93
CA ARG A 216 -13.83 -5.90 -18.12
C ARG A 216 -14.91 -6.95 -17.91
#